data_27c32392b54ae09bed8ade3e1b5f594d
#
_entry.id   27c32392b54ae09bed8ade3e1b5f594d
#
_cell.length_a   1.000
_cell.length_b   1.000
_cell.length_c   1.000
_cell.angle_alpha   90.00
_cell.angle_beta   90.00
_cell.angle_gamma   90.00
#
_symmetry.space_group_name_H-M   'P 1'
#
loop_
_entity.id
_entity.type
_entity.pdbx_description
1 polymer ?
#
loop_
_entity_poly.entity_id
_entity_poly.type
_entity_poly.pdbx_seq_one_letter_code
_entity_poly.pdbx_strand_id
1 'polypeptide(L)'
;MKIGPHEFKFPLMLAPMAGYSDKPFREIVREWGADYAVAEMTASREDLRCRAKSLTRWVERDEPGLHVVQLLGADPVVMTEAAKAAEDDGADVVDINMGCPAKKVLNTDCGSALMKNECLTAEILEAVRAAVEIPVTLKIRTGWDREHKNAPEIARIAEECGIAMLVIHGRTRADGFRGDAEYDTIARIRSEERRVGKECRSRWSPYH
;
A
#
# COMPACT_ATOMS: atom_id res chain seq x y z
N MET A 1 3.34 15.93 5.80
CA MET A 1 3.60 14.47 5.84
C MET A 1 4.80 14.17 4.96
N LYS A 2 5.62 13.17 5.31
CA LYS A 2 6.82 12.84 4.55
C LYS A 2 6.82 11.34 4.19
N ILE A 3 7.15 11.01 2.93
CA ILE A 3 7.30 9.63 2.43
C ILE A 3 8.67 9.56 1.75
N GLY A 4 9.68 9.02 2.44
CA GLY A 4 11.05 9.08 1.96
C GLY A 4 11.50 10.53 1.71
N PRO A 5 11.99 10.89 0.50
CA PRO A 5 12.38 12.24 0.14
C PRO A 5 11.20 13.18 -0.17
N HIS A 6 9.99 12.63 -0.38
CA HIS A 6 8.82 13.40 -0.80
C HIS A 6 8.12 14.04 0.39
N GLU A 7 7.92 15.36 0.35
CA GLU A 7 7.28 16.12 1.43
C GLU A 7 5.96 16.74 0.95
N PHE A 8 4.89 16.50 1.71
CA PHE A 8 3.53 16.97 1.43
C PHE A 8 3.03 17.86 2.56
N LYS A 9 2.48 19.03 2.24
CA LYS A 9 1.94 19.93 3.25
C LYS A 9 0.60 19.44 3.79
N PHE A 10 -0.34 19.14 2.90
CA PHE A 10 -1.66 18.60 3.18
C PHE A 10 -2.02 17.57 2.09
N PRO A 11 -1.55 16.33 2.20
CA PRO A 11 -1.71 15.39 1.11
C PRO A 11 -3.16 14.96 0.91
N LEU A 12 -3.66 15.17 -0.29
CA LEU A 12 -4.85 14.49 -0.79
C LEU A 12 -4.37 13.26 -1.57
N MET A 13 -4.83 12.09 -1.14
CA MET A 13 -4.34 10.82 -1.68
C MET A 13 -5.45 10.02 -2.36
N LEU A 14 -5.19 9.58 -3.60
CA LEU A 14 -6.03 8.61 -4.28
C LEU A 14 -5.60 7.19 -3.92
N ALA A 15 -6.54 6.42 -3.34
CA ALA A 15 -6.31 5.00 -3.09
C ALA A 15 -6.33 4.19 -4.41
N PRO A 16 -5.56 3.09 -4.50
CA PRO A 16 -5.60 2.18 -5.65
C PRO A 16 -6.96 1.49 -5.74
N MET A 17 -7.61 1.58 -6.89
CA MET A 17 -8.92 0.99 -7.15
C MET A 17 -8.90 0.27 -8.50
N ALA A 18 -8.90 -1.08 -8.45
CA ALA A 18 -8.87 -1.92 -9.65
C ALA A 18 -10.09 -1.64 -10.56
N GLY A 19 -9.81 -1.30 -11.81
CA GLY A 19 -10.82 -0.90 -12.80
C GLY A 19 -11.19 0.58 -12.78
N TYR A 20 -10.57 1.41 -11.93
CA TYR A 20 -10.87 2.83 -11.80
C TYR A 20 -9.64 3.73 -11.76
N SER A 21 -8.59 3.39 -11.00
CA SER A 21 -7.40 4.24 -10.87
C SER A 21 -6.38 4.01 -12.00
N ASP A 22 -6.88 4.00 -13.25
CA ASP A 22 -6.05 4.04 -14.45
C ASP A 22 -5.39 5.43 -14.64
N LYS A 23 -4.49 5.56 -15.60
CA LYS A 23 -3.76 6.79 -15.85
C LYS A 23 -4.68 8.00 -16.05
N PRO A 24 -5.70 7.97 -16.95
CA PRO A 24 -6.58 9.12 -17.14
C PRO A 24 -7.28 9.56 -15.86
N PHE A 25 -7.70 8.61 -15.02
CA PHE A 25 -8.34 8.94 -13.76
C PHE A 25 -7.35 9.56 -12.77
N ARG A 26 -6.11 9.04 -12.69
CA ARG A 26 -5.06 9.61 -11.84
C ARG A 26 -4.68 11.03 -12.27
N GLU A 27 -4.60 11.30 -13.58
CA GLU A 27 -4.35 12.66 -14.13
C GLU A 27 -5.44 13.62 -13.70
N ILE A 28 -6.72 13.26 -13.89
CA ILE A 28 -7.86 14.10 -13.48
C ILE A 28 -7.82 14.41 -11.98
N VAL A 29 -7.59 13.43 -11.11
CA VAL A 29 -7.56 13.70 -9.67
C VAL A 29 -6.36 14.56 -9.25
N ARG A 30 -5.24 14.49 -9.97
CA ARG A 30 -4.10 15.39 -9.77
C ARG A 30 -4.43 16.84 -10.16
N GLU A 31 -5.15 17.06 -11.25
CA GLU A 31 -5.68 18.37 -11.61
C GLU A 31 -6.58 18.97 -10.52
N TRP A 32 -7.27 18.10 -9.76
CA TRP A 32 -8.09 18.49 -8.60
C TRP A 32 -7.31 18.54 -7.28
N GLY A 33 -5.99 18.43 -7.34
CA GLY A 33 -5.09 18.66 -6.20
C GLY A 33 -4.69 17.40 -5.42
N ALA A 34 -4.82 16.19 -6.00
CA ALA A 34 -4.25 15.01 -5.39
C ALA A 34 -2.73 15.00 -5.53
N ASP A 35 -2.03 15.02 -4.41
CA ASP A 35 -0.57 14.99 -4.35
C ASP A 35 0.00 13.58 -4.58
N TYR A 36 -0.79 12.55 -4.25
CA TYR A 36 -0.35 11.16 -4.25
C TYR A 36 -1.44 10.26 -4.84
N ALA A 37 -1.15 9.61 -5.95
CA ALA A 37 -2.10 8.74 -6.62
C ALA A 37 -1.45 7.38 -6.90
N VAL A 38 -2.02 6.33 -6.30
CA VAL A 38 -1.52 4.96 -6.45
C VAL A 38 -2.14 4.31 -7.67
N ALA A 39 -1.29 3.70 -8.52
CA ALA A 39 -1.74 2.93 -9.67
C ALA A 39 -2.54 1.68 -9.23
N GLU A 40 -3.29 1.10 -10.17
CA GLU A 40 -3.94 -0.18 -9.94
C GLU A 40 -2.91 -1.27 -9.61
N MET A 41 -3.28 -2.22 -8.76
CA MET A 41 -2.39 -3.32 -8.37
C MET A 41 -1.93 -4.13 -9.58
N THR A 42 -0.63 -4.41 -9.64
CA THR A 42 0.03 -5.23 -10.63
C THR A 42 0.60 -6.48 -9.98
N ALA A 43 0.43 -7.65 -10.62
CA ALA A 43 1.01 -8.89 -10.12
C ALA A 43 2.53 -8.82 -10.14
N SER A 44 3.18 -9.28 -9.07
CA SER A 44 4.65 -9.31 -8.97
C SER A 44 5.29 -10.30 -9.95
N ARG A 45 4.62 -11.40 -10.28
CA ARG A 45 5.10 -12.39 -11.25
C ARG A 45 5.32 -11.76 -12.62
N GLU A 46 6.51 -11.94 -13.19
CA GLU A 46 6.93 -11.36 -14.46
C GLU A 46 6.03 -11.76 -15.63
N ASP A 47 5.65 -13.05 -15.72
CA ASP A 47 4.76 -13.57 -16.78
C ASP A 47 3.36 -12.92 -16.78
N LEU A 48 2.93 -12.36 -15.64
CA LEU A 48 1.69 -11.62 -15.49
C LEU A 48 1.90 -10.11 -15.65
N ARG A 49 3.03 -9.58 -15.14
CA ARG A 49 3.40 -8.16 -15.17
C ARG A 49 3.62 -7.68 -16.60
N CYS A 50 4.30 -8.45 -17.44
CA CYS A 50 4.62 -8.10 -18.82
C CYS A 50 3.45 -8.24 -19.80
N ARG A 51 2.25 -8.57 -19.36
CA ARG A 51 1.07 -8.60 -20.22
C ARG A 51 0.61 -7.17 -20.55
N ALA A 52 0.16 -6.93 -21.79
CA ALA A 52 -0.29 -5.63 -22.26
C ALA A 52 -1.24 -4.91 -21.27
N LYS A 53 -2.21 -5.64 -20.69
CA LYS A 53 -3.15 -5.11 -19.69
C LYS A 53 -2.48 -4.74 -18.36
N SER A 54 -1.35 -5.32 -18.01
CA SER A 54 -0.62 -5.02 -16.78
C SER A 54 0.32 -3.84 -16.98
N LEU A 55 0.82 -3.62 -18.20
CA LEU A 55 1.70 -2.51 -18.53
C LEU A 55 1.02 -1.15 -18.33
N THR A 56 -0.29 -1.05 -18.56
CA THR A 56 -1.06 0.19 -18.30
C THR A 56 -1.21 0.53 -16.81
N ARG A 57 -0.74 -0.34 -15.93
CA ARG A 57 -0.72 -0.17 -14.46
C ARG A 57 0.70 -0.01 -13.90
N TRP A 58 1.67 -0.01 -14.78
CA TRP A 58 3.09 0.15 -14.49
C TRP A 58 3.50 1.61 -14.56
N VAL A 59 4.80 1.88 -14.58
CA VAL A 59 5.30 3.23 -14.74
C VAL A 59 5.02 3.74 -16.15
N GLU A 60 4.36 4.89 -16.26
CA GLU A 60 4.16 5.61 -17.52
C GLU A 60 4.87 6.97 -17.42
N ARG A 61 6.03 7.09 -18.07
CA ARG A 61 6.97 8.23 -17.93
C ARG A 61 6.39 9.60 -18.28
N ASP A 62 5.30 9.65 -19.02
CA ASP A 62 4.59 10.86 -19.40
C ASP A 62 3.45 11.23 -18.41
N GLU A 63 3.22 10.41 -17.39
CA GLU A 63 2.26 10.73 -16.34
C GLU A 63 2.83 11.79 -15.38
N PRO A 64 2.13 12.89 -15.10
CA PRO A 64 2.62 13.92 -14.20
C PRO A 64 2.62 13.49 -12.73
N GLY A 65 3.56 13.98 -11.93
CA GLY A 65 3.67 13.75 -10.49
C GLY A 65 4.36 12.44 -10.14
N LEU A 66 4.16 11.96 -8.92
CA LEU A 66 4.83 10.75 -8.41
C LEU A 66 4.26 9.48 -9.03
N HIS A 67 5.15 8.61 -9.46
CA HIS A 67 4.82 7.29 -10.00
C HIS A 67 4.82 6.26 -8.85
N VAL A 68 3.63 5.88 -8.41
CA VAL A 68 3.45 4.93 -7.30
C VAL A 68 2.93 3.62 -7.86
N VAL A 69 3.79 2.61 -7.89
CA VAL A 69 3.47 1.26 -8.38
C VAL A 69 2.98 0.40 -7.21
N GLN A 70 1.78 -0.17 -7.32
CA GLN A 70 1.29 -1.11 -6.31
C GLN A 70 1.51 -2.56 -6.75
N LEU A 71 2.27 -3.31 -5.95
CA LEU A 71 2.59 -4.71 -6.17
C LEU A 71 1.64 -5.65 -5.42
N LEU A 72 1.27 -6.75 -6.06
CA LEU A 72 0.46 -7.83 -5.52
C LEU A 72 1.19 -9.16 -5.69
N GLY A 73 1.55 -9.80 -4.59
CA GLY A 73 2.24 -11.08 -4.55
C GLY A 73 2.31 -11.63 -3.13
N ALA A 74 2.76 -12.89 -2.98
CA ALA A 74 2.95 -13.57 -1.72
C ALA A 74 4.30 -14.28 -1.61
N ASP A 75 5.15 -14.19 -2.62
CA ASP A 75 6.50 -14.74 -2.61
C ASP A 75 7.52 -13.61 -2.41
N PRO A 76 8.34 -13.62 -1.34
CA PRO A 76 9.30 -12.55 -1.05
C PRO A 76 10.33 -12.33 -2.18
N VAL A 77 10.79 -13.39 -2.84
CA VAL A 77 11.78 -13.29 -3.93
C VAL A 77 11.14 -12.61 -5.14
N VAL A 78 9.97 -13.09 -5.57
CA VAL A 78 9.24 -12.53 -6.72
C VAL A 78 8.80 -11.09 -6.46
N MET A 79 8.43 -10.76 -5.22
CA MET A 79 8.09 -9.39 -4.82
C MET A 79 9.31 -8.47 -4.89
N THR A 80 10.47 -8.95 -4.47
CA THR A 80 11.75 -8.24 -4.55
C THR A 80 12.15 -7.93 -5.99
N GLU A 81 12.07 -8.91 -6.89
CA GLU A 81 12.36 -8.73 -8.31
C GLU A 81 11.40 -7.71 -8.96
N ALA A 82 10.13 -7.77 -8.62
CA ALA A 82 9.13 -6.82 -9.12
C ALA A 82 9.39 -5.38 -8.60
N ALA A 83 9.81 -5.24 -7.34
CA ALA A 83 10.12 -3.94 -6.77
C ALA A 83 11.35 -3.30 -7.43
N LYS A 84 12.42 -4.07 -7.66
CA LYS A 84 13.60 -3.60 -8.41
C LYS A 84 13.24 -3.18 -9.82
N ALA A 85 12.46 -3.99 -10.53
CA ALA A 85 12.00 -3.64 -11.87
C ALA A 85 11.16 -2.35 -11.89
N ALA A 86 10.33 -2.12 -10.86
CA ALA A 86 9.58 -0.86 -10.75
C ALA A 86 10.50 0.34 -10.55
N GLU A 87 11.52 0.23 -9.70
CA GLU A 87 12.53 1.27 -9.46
C GLU A 87 13.36 1.54 -10.73
N ASP A 88 13.84 0.50 -11.41
CA ASP A 88 14.60 0.61 -12.66
C ASP A 88 13.78 1.29 -13.79
N ASP A 89 12.48 1.05 -13.82
CA ASP A 89 11.55 1.68 -14.77
C ASP A 89 11.17 3.12 -14.38
N GLY A 90 11.56 3.57 -13.18
CA GLY A 90 11.39 4.95 -12.73
C GLY A 90 10.20 5.19 -11.81
N ALA A 91 9.77 4.19 -11.05
CA ALA A 91 8.84 4.39 -9.94
C ALA A 91 9.49 5.26 -8.85
N ASP A 92 8.72 6.18 -8.27
CA ASP A 92 9.13 6.99 -7.13
C ASP A 92 8.82 6.32 -5.79
N VAL A 93 7.83 5.43 -5.78
CA VAL A 93 7.38 4.67 -4.59
C VAL A 93 6.87 3.30 -5.01
N VAL A 94 7.23 2.28 -4.27
CA VAL A 94 6.59 0.96 -4.33
C VAL A 94 5.59 0.83 -3.20
N ASP A 95 4.33 0.51 -3.53
CA ASP A 95 3.28 0.20 -2.56
C ASP A 95 2.96 -1.31 -2.57
N ILE A 96 2.80 -1.90 -1.39
CA ILE A 96 2.49 -3.34 -1.27
C ILE A 96 1.01 -3.52 -0.91
N ASN A 97 0.30 -4.34 -1.69
CA ASN A 97 -1.11 -4.65 -1.45
C ASN A 97 -1.27 -5.85 -0.52
N MET A 98 -1.72 -5.60 0.71
CA MET A 98 -2.16 -6.63 1.66
C MET A 98 -3.62 -6.39 2.11
N GLY A 99 -4.44 -5.73 1.26
CA GLY A 99 -5.82 -5.38 1.59
C GLY A 99 -6.88 -5.87 0.60
N CYS A 100 -6.52 -6.34 -0.59
CA CYS A 100 -7.48 -6.77 -1.61
C CYS A 100 -8.29 -8.00 -1.16
N PRO A 101 -9.65 -7.92 -1.11
CA PRO A 101 -10.50 -9.03 -0.68
C PRO A 101 -11.03 -9.89 -1.83
N ALA A 102 -10.62 -9.63 -3.08
CA ALA A 102 -11.13 -10.31 -4.26
C ALA A 102 -10.80 -11.80 -4.23
N LYS A 103 -11.78 -12.68 -4.47
CA LYS A 103 -11.62 -14.14 -4.44
C LYS A 103 -10.44 -14.64 -5.29
N LYS A 104 -10.27 -14.06 -6.49
CA LYS A 104 -9.16 -14.41 -7.39
C LYS A 104 -7.79 -14.13 -6.76
N VAL A 105 -7.66 -13.06 -5.98
CA VAL A 105 -6.43 -12.68 -5.26
C VAL A 105 -6.21 -13.60 -4.06
N LEU A 106 -7.28 -13.85 -3.28
CA LEU A 106 -7.21 -14.72 -2.10
C LEU A 106 -6.83 -16.17 -2.45
N ASN A 107 -7.26 -16.67 -3.60
CA ASN A 107 -6.94 -18.02 -4.08
C ASN A 107 -5.44 -18.21 -4.41
N THR A 108 -4.66 -17.13 -4.44
CA THR A 108 -3.20 -17.13 -4.64
C THR A 108 -2.47 -16.66 -3.38
N ASP A 109 -3.11 -16.73 -2.22
CA ASP A 109 -2.63 -16.27 -0.91
C ASP A 109 -2.13 -14.83 -0.86
N CYS A 110 -2.53 -14.00 -1.84
CA CYS A 110 -2.15 -12.59 -1.97
C CYS A 110 -3.18 -11.64 -1.33
N GLY A 111 -2.83 -10.38 -1.31
CA GLY A 111 -3.71 -9.32 -0.81
C GLY A 111 -4.03 -9.51 0.67
N SER A 112 -5.31 -9.43 1.05
CA SER A 112 -5.70 -9.56 2.46
C SER A 112 -5.52 -10.97 3.04
N ALA A 113 -5.20 -12.00 2.23
CA ALA A 113 -4.84 -13.32 2.74
C ALA A 113 -3.52 -13.28 3.52
N LEU A 114 -2.59 -12.41 3.16
CA LEU A 114 -1.32 -12.21 3.87
C LEU A 114 -1.51 -11.77 5.32
N MET A 115 -2.59 -11.08 5.65
CA MET A 115 -2.89 -10.70 7.02
C MET A 115 -3.10 -11.90 7.97
N LYS A 116 -3.27 -13.11 7.45
CA LYS A 116 -3.33 -14.34 8.28
C LYS A 116 -1.95 -14.90 8.64
N ASN A 117 -0.88 -14.39 8.03
CA ASN A 117 0.48 -14.89 8.21
C ASN A 117 1.45 -13.73 8.43
N GLU A 118 1.64 -13.36 9.69
CA GLU A 118 2.47 -12.24 10.09
C GLU A 118 3.95 -12.49 9.80
N CYS A 119 4.42 -13.73 9.90
CA CYS A 119 5.79 -14.09 9.55
C CYS A 119 6.07 -13.85 8.06
N LEU A 120 5.20 -14.35 7.17
CA LEU A 120 5.34 -14.12 5.73
C LEU A 120 5.19 -12.64 5.37
N THR A 121 4.33 -11.92 6.10
CA THR A 121 4.22 -10.46 5.95
C THR A 121 5.55 -9.79 6.26
N ALA A 122 6.19 -10.11 7.37
CA ALA A 122 7.50 -9.58 7.74
C ALA A 122 8.56 -9.91 6.67
N GLU A 123 8.66 -11.17 6.26
CA GLU A 123 9.60 -11.61 5.23
C GLU A 123 9.47 -10.82 3.92
N ILE A 124 8.23 -10.59 3.45
CA ILE A 124 7.97 -9.80 2.25
C ILE A 124 8.40 -8.34 2.44
N LEU A 125 8.01 -7.72 3.57
CA LEU A 125 8.33 -6.32 3.83
C LEU A 125 9.82 -6.09 3.96
N GLU A 126 10.54 -6.93 4.70
CA GLU A 126 12.00 -6.88 4.84
C GLU A 126 12.70 -7.07 3.50
N ALA A 127 12.31 -8.10 2.74
CA ALA A 127 12.93 -8.41 1.46
C ALA A 127 12.76 -7.28 0.45
N VAL A 128 11.54 -6.75 0.31
CA VAL A 128 11.25 -5.65 -0.62
C VAL A 128 11.95 -4.36 -0.16
N ARG A 129 11.89 -4.01 1.14
CA ARG A 129 12.53 -2.80 1.65
C ARG A 129 14.05 -2.82 1.50
N ALA A 130 14.68 -3.97 1.70
CA ALA A 130 16.12 -4.13 1.52
C ALA A 130 16.58 -4.09 0.05
N ALA A 131 15.66 -4.28 -0.88
CA ALA A 131 15.98 -4.46 -2.30
C ALA A 131 15.97 -3.17 -3.12
N VAL A 132 15.32 -2.10 -2.62
CA VAL A 132 15.14 -0.83 -3.33
C VAL A 132 15.56 0.36 -2.46
N GLU A 133 16.03 1.42 -3.10
CA GLU A 133 16.37 2.68 -2.43
C GLU A 133 15.13 3.60 -2.28
N ILE A 134 14.18 3.51 -3.20
CA ILE A 134 12.93 4.27 -3.14
C ILE A 134 12.05 3.86 -1.95
N PRO A 135 11.17 4.75 -1.45
CA PRO A 135 10.27 4.44 -0.35
C PRO A 135 9.37 3.26 -0.67
N VAL A 136 9.18 2.38 0.33
CA VAL A 136 8.19 1.31 0.29
C VAL A 136 7.04 1.68 1.22
N THR A 137 5.81 1.56 0.72
CA THR A 137 4.57 1.78 1.48
C THR A 137 3.73 0.51 1.53
N LEU A 138 2.81 0.44 2.46
CA LEU A 138 1.97 -0.74 2.68
C LEU A 138 0.50 -0.35 2.81
N LYS A 139 -0.38 -1.08 2.12
CA LYS A 139 -1.83 -0.91 2.24
C LYS A 139 -2.51 -2.18 2.74
N ILE A 140 -3.18 -2.08 3.91
CA ILE A 140 -3.84 -3.18 4.61
C ILE A 140 -5.33 -2.92 4.87
N ARG A 141 -5.98 -3.89 5.50
CA ARG A 141 -7.28 -3.78 6.20
C ARG A 141 -7.09 -3.91 7.71
N THR A 142 -8.17 -3.84 8.49
CA THR A 142 -8.10 -3.99 9.96
C THR A 142 -7.85 -5.43 10.40
N GLY A 143 -8.07 -6.41 9.52
CA GLY A 143 -7.87 -7.83 9.78
C GLY A 143 -8.56 -8.73 8.76
N TRP A 144 -8.48 -10.04 8.99
CA TRP A 144 -9.15 -11.04 8.16
C TRP A 144 -10.67 -11.03 8.33
N ASP A 145 -11.12 -10.97 9.58
CA ASP A 145 -12.52 -10.85 10.01
C ASP A 145 -12.59 -10.08 11.33
N ARG A 146 -13.80 -9.96 11.90
CA ARG A 146 -14.03 -9.18 13.12
C ARG A 146 -13.39 -9.77 14.38
N GLU A 147 -13.15 -11.08 14.39
CA GLU A 147 -12.52 -11.80 15.49
C GLU A 147 -10.99 -11.77 15.37
N HIS A 148 -10.49 -11.63 14.15
CA HIS A 148 -9.06 -11.64 13.81
C HIS A 148 -8.64 -10.27 13.23
N LYS A 149 -8.64 -9.24 14.07
CA LYS A 149 -8.17 -7.89 13.74
C LYS A 149 -6.74 -7.70 14.23
N ASN A 150 -5.78 -7.94 13.35
CA ASN A 150 -4.35 -7.87 13.65
C ASN A 150 -3.62 -6.69 12.98
N ALA A 151 -4.35 -5.68 12.50
CA ALA A 151 -3.70 -4.49 11.94
C ALA A 151 -2.68 -3.82 12.88
N PRO A 152 -2.85 -3.77 14.22
CA PRO A 152 -1.82 -3.24 15.12
C PRO A 152 -0.51 -4.03 15.05
N GLU A 153 -0.57 -5.35 14.98
CA GLU A 153 0.61 -6.20 14.87
C GLU A 153 1.31 -6.01 13.52
N ILE A 154 0.54 -5.99 12.42
CA ILE A 154 1.09 -5.68 11.09
C ILE A 154 1.70 -4.27 11.03
N ALA A 155 1.12 -3.30 11.73
CA ALA A 155 1.66 -1.94 11.79
C ALA A 155 3.02 -1.91 12.50
N ARG A 156 3.18 -2.67 13.60
CA ARG A 156 4.45 -2.82 14.32
C ARG A 156 5.51 -3.47 13.41
N ILE A 157 5.17 -4.56 12.73
CA ILE A 157 6.05 -5.23 11.76
C ILE A 157 6.47 -4.24 10.66
N ALA A 158 5.53 -3.50 10.09
CA ALA A 158 5.81 -2.52 9.05
C ALA A 158 6.77 -1.41 9.52
N GLU A 159 6.62 -0.94 10.76
CA GLU A 159 7.51 0.05 11.37
C GLU A 159 8.93 -0.54 11.55
N GLU A 160 9.04 -1.74 12.09
CA GLU A 160 10.31 -2.45 12.29
C GLU A 160 11.05 -2.71 10.96
N CYS A 161 10.32 -3.04 9.89
CA CYS A 161 10.87 -3.20 8.53
C CYS A 161 11.21 -1.86 7.84
N GLY A 162 10.90 -0.72 8.45
CA GLY A 162 11.19 0.60 7.87
C GLY A 162 10.27 1.01 6.72
N ILE A 163 9.02 0.55 6.73
CA ILE A 163 7.99 0.98 5.77
C ILE A 163 7.67 2.46 5.98
N ALA A 164 7.72 3.24 4.88
CA ALA A 164 7.65 4.68 4.92
C ALA A 164 6.23 5.22 5.21
N MET A 165 5.19 4.47 4.86
CA MET A 165 3.79 4.81 5.12
C MET A 165 2.92 3.57 5.19
N LEU A 166 1.99 3.54 6.16
CA LEU A 166 0.95 2.53 6.27
C LEU A 166 -0.43 3.16 6.01
N VAL A 167 -1.18 2.57 5.07
CA VAL A 167 -2.57 2.95 4.77
C VAL A 167 -3.51 1.83 5.22
N ILE A 168 -4.50 2.16 6.05
CA ILE A 168 -5.42 1.18 6.61
C ILE A 168 -6.85 1.47 6.12
N HIS A 169 -7.45 0.51 5.44
CA HIS A 169 -8.88 0.54 5.18
C HIS A 169 -9.62 0.05 6.43
N GLY A 170 -10.46 0.90 7.02
CA GLY A 170 -11.19 0.66 8.28
C GLY A 170 -12.29 -0.42 8.19
N ARG A 171 -12.08 -1.47 7.44
CA ARG A 171 -12.92 -2.68 7.33
C ARG A 171 -12.05 -3.92 7.30
N THR A 172 -12.61 -5.03 7.79
CA THR A 172 -11.94 -6.34 7.65
C THR A 172 -12.11 -6.88 6.21
N ARG A 173 -11.36 -7.93 5.87
CA ARG A 173 -11.56 -8.65 4.60
C ARG A 173 -12.99 -9.21 4.49
N ALA A 174 -13.55 -9.74 5.60
CA ALA A 174 -14.88 -10.32 5.61
C ALA A 174 -16.01 -9.29 5.39
N ASP A 175 -15.83 -8.07 5.87
CA ASP A 175 -16.79 -6.98 5.64
C ASP A 175 -16.83 -6.56 4.15
N GLY A 176 -15.74 -6.74 3.41
CA GLY A 176 -15.64 -6.33 2.01
C GLY A 176 -15.84 -4.82 1.86
N PHE A 177 -16.99 -4.43 1.30
CA PHE A 177 -17.41 -3.03 1.15
C PHE A 177 -18.72 -2.72 1.87
N ARG A 178 -19.20 -3.63 2.74
CA ARG A 178 -20.46 -3.50 3.49
C ARG A 178 -20.23 -2.85 4.84
N GLY A 179 -21.29 -2.18 5.35
CA GLY A 179 -21.26 -1.48 6.63
C GLY A 179 -20.33 -0.25 6.62
N ASP A 180 -20.15 0.34 7.78
CA ASP A 180 -19.30 1.52 7.97
C ASP A 180 -17.82 1.14 8.16
N ALA A 181 -16.93 2.03 7.74
CA ALA A 181 -15.52 1.91 8.08
C ALA A 181 -15.31 2.33 9.54
N GLU A 182 -14.57 1.54 10.29
CA GLU A 182 -14.22 1.85 11.68
C GLU A 182 -12.89 2.60 11.74
N TYR A 183 -12.77 3.48 12.72
CA TYR A 183 -11.57 4.30 12.94
C TYR A 183 -10.82 3.96 14.23
N ASP A 184 -11.42 3.18 15.13
CA ASP A 184 -10.87 2.87 16.46
C ASP A 184 -9.53 2.13 16.36
N THR A 185 -9.43 1.14 15.47
CA THR A 185 -8.17 0.43 15.21
C THR A 185 -7.08 1.37 14.69
N ILE A 186 -7.46 2.29 13.79
CA ILE A 186 -6.52 3.28 13.22
C ILE A 186 -6.06 4.26 14.31
N ALA A 187 -6.98 4.75 15.14
CA ALA A 187 -6.67 5.66 16.24
C ALA A 187 -5.74 5.00 17.27
N ARG A 188 -5.95 3.71 17.58
CA ARG A 188 -5.08 2.94 18.48
C ARG A 188 -3.67 2.83 17.92
N ILE A 189 -3.50 2.40 16.67
CA ILE A 189 -2.18 2.31 16.02
C ILE A 189 -1.49 3.66 16.05
N ARG A 190 -2.19 4.74 15.68
CA ARG A 190 -1.65 6.09 15.69
C ARG A 190 -1.21 6.57 17.07
N SER A 191 -1.92 6.17 18.14
CA SER A 191 -1.55 6.51 19.51
C SER A 191 -0.31 5.75 20.00
N GLU A 192 -0.09 4.52 19.51
CA GLU A 192 1.08 3.71 19.83
C GLU A 192 2.34 4.25 19.15
N GLU A 193 2.29 4.64 17.89
CA GLU A 193 3.39 5.36 17.20
C GLU A 193 3.92 6.56 17.99
N ARG A 194 3.04 7.31 18.65
CA ARG A 194 3.43 8.47 19.47
C ARG A 194 4.20 8.09 20.74
N ARG A 195 4.00 6.87 21.26
CA ARG A 195 4.69 6.38 22.47
C ARG A 195 6.13 5.96 22.20
N VAL A 196 6.46 5.59 20.99
CA VAL A 196 7.80 5.14 20.59
C VAL A 196 8.75 6.31 20.23
N GLY A 197 8.29 7.56 20.37
CA GLY A 197 9.15 8.74 20.33
C GLY A 197 9.63 9.18 18.94
N LYS A 198 9.06 8.66 17.86
CA LYS A 198 9.25 9.23 16.52
C LYS A 198 8.32 10.42 16.37
N GLU A 199 8.88 11.64 16.33
CA GLU A 199 8.15 12.88 16.05
C GLU A 199 7.56 12.88 14.64
N CYS A 200 6.47 12.17 14.43
CA CYS A 200 5.65 12.38 13.25
C CYS A 200 4.78 13.60 13.48
N ARG A 201 5.25 14.77 13.03
CA ARG A 201 4.51 16.04 13.06
C ARG A 201 3.45 16.11 11.97
N SER A 202 2.61 15.10 11.81
CA SER A 202 1.39 15.22 11.01
C SER A 202 0.21 15.42 11.95
N ARG A 203 -0.28 16.65 12.04
CA ARG A 203 -1.56 16.97 12.67
C ARG A 203 -2.69 16.43 11.79
N TRP A 204 -3.04 15.18 11.95
CA TRP A 204 -4.36 14.71 11.58
C TRP A 204 -5.23 14.77 12.83
N SER A 205 -5.98 15.86 12.98
CA SER A 205 -7.13 15.89 13.87
C SER A 205 -8.34 15.45 13.05
N PRO A 206 -9.12 14.45 13.49
CA PRO A 206 -10.36 14.10 12.82
C PRO A 206 -11.50 15.13 13.08
N TYR A 207 -11.18 16.24 13.76
CA TYR A 207 -12.13 17.29 14.09
C TYR A 207 -11.53 18.65 13.73
N HIS A 208 -11.82 19.08 12.51
CA HIS A 208 -12.08 20.48 12.11
C HIS A 208 -12.87 20.44 10.83
#